data_b60ceb806840084d65caa6ca11f7d50e
#
_entry.id   b60ceb806840084d65caa6ca11f7d50e
#
_cell.length_a   1.000
_cell.length_b   1.000
_cell.length_c   1.000
_cell.angle_alpha   90.00
_cell.angle_beta   90.00
_cell.angle_gamma   90.00
#
_symmetry.space_group_name_H-M   'P 1'
#
loop_
_entity.id
_entity.type
_entity.pdbx_description
1 polymer ?
#
loop_
_entity_poly.entity_id
_entity_poly.type
_entity_poly.pdbx_seq_one_letter_code
_entity_poly.pdbx_strand_id
1 'polypeptide(L)'
;MKKIIATVAIFAITVFAGCNSYGSGNWKTTDCYHNGTSEHWDSYNSGNFTNTTYSNSNGIRGNSNQYNYGNGNYDRTYTNNQGYRSTTTKVGNTYYFNDNQGNRRTTTCYGGYCTCTGNACK
;
A
#
# COMPACT_ATOMS: atom_id res chain seq x y z
N MET A 1 28.45 -14.92 -29.73
CA MET A 1 28.74 -14.19 -28.50
C MET A 1 27.76 -13.07 -28.16
N LYS A 2 27.21 -12.33 -29.11
CA LYS A 2 26.26 -11.24 -28.81
C LYS A 2 24.90 -11.69 -28.23
N LYS A 3 24.48 -12.93 -28.45
CA LYS A 3 23.19 -13.46 -27.95
C LYS A 3 23.21 -13.90 -26.47
N ILE A 4 24.38 -14.17 -25.90
CA ILE A 4 24.53 -14.63 -24.53
C ILE A 4 24.42 -13.46 -23.51
N ILE A 5 24.90 -12.27 -23.91
CA ILE A 5 24.89 -11.07 -23.04
C ILE A 5 23.46 -10.53 -22.85
N ALA A 6 22.61 -10.59 -23.89
CA ALA A 6 21.22 -10.15 -23.77
C ALA A 6 20.37 -11.06 -22.86
N THR A 7 20.66 -12.37 -22.85
CA THR A 7 19.95 -13.34 -22.02
C THR A 7 20.31 -13.18 -20.53
N VAL A 8 21.55 -12.85 -20.22
CA VAL A 8 22.01 -12.64 -18.84
C VAL A 8 21.42 -11.35 -18.25
N ALA A 9 21.27 -10.29 -19.04
CA ALA A 9 20.67 -9.05 -18.59
C ALA A 9 19.18 -9.22 -18.23
N ILE A 10 18.43 -10.02 -18.99
CA ILE A 10 17.00 -10.31 -18.71
C ILE A 10 16.88 -11.17 -17.43
N PHE A 11 17.79 -12.09 -17.19
CA PHE A 11 17.78 -12.93 -15.99
C PHE A 11 18.14 -12.13 -14.71
N ALA A 12 19.01 -11.14 -14.81
CA ALA A 12 19.36 -10.29 -13.70
C ALA A 12 18.19 -9.41 -13.22
N ILE A 13 17.28 -9.01 -14.12
CA ILE A 13 16.11 -8.19 -13.78
C ILE A 13 15.03 -9.02 -13.04
N THR A 14 14.94 -10.31 -13.29
CA THR A 14 13.95 -11.19 -12.65
C THR A 14 14.37 -11.70 -11.26
N VAL A 15 15.63 -11.60 -10.91
CA VAL A 15 16.18 -12.11 -9.64
C VAL A 15 16.05 -11.08 -8.49
N PHE A 16 15.82 -9.81 -8.79
CA PHE A 16 15.75 -8.73 -7.80
C PHE A 16 14.33 -8.23 -7.52
N ALA A 17 13.35 -9.14 -7.44
CA ALA A 17 12.06 -8.79 -6.85
C ALA A 17 12.25 -8.62 -5.33
N GLY A 18 12.08 -7.41 -4.83
CA GLY A 18 12.26 -7.12 -3.42
C GLY A 18 11.98 -5.68 -3.07
N CYS A 19 11.90 -5.42 -1.78
CA CYS A 19 11.73 -4.08 -1.25
C CYS A 19 12.90 -3.72 -0.36
N ASN A 20 13.41 -2.50 -0.51
CA ASN A 20 14.36 -1.88 0.40
C ASN A 20 13.67 -0.75 1.15
N SER A 21 13.83 -0.72 2.46
CA SER A 21 13.31 0.35 3.30
C SER A 21 14.44 1.02 4.05
N TYR A 22 14.43 2.33 4.04
CA TYR A 22 15.38 3.17 4.78
C TYR A 22 14.64 4.40 5.32
N GLY A 23 15.20 5.03 6.33
CA GLY A 23 14.60 6.22 6.89
C GLY A 23 15.34 6.71 8.11
N SER A 24 14.98 7.90 8.56
CA SER A 24 15.54 8.55 9.73
C SER A 24 14.45 9.37 10.44
N GLY A 25 14.37 9.23 11.75
CA GLY A 25 13.37 9.93 12.56
C GLY A 25 11.94 9.56 12.14
N ASN A 26 11.16 10.56 11.75
CA ASN A 26 9.76 10.40 11.37
C ASN A 26 9.54 10.01 9.91
N TRP A 27 10.61 9.91 9.13
CA TRP A 27 10.56 9.58 7.70
C TRP A 27 10.96 8.14 7.44
N LYS A 28 10.23 7.50 6.55
CA LYS A 28 10.55 6.19 6.02
C LYS A 28 10.29 6.16 4.53
N THR A 29 11.29 5.76 3.76
CA THR A 29 11.17 5.48 2.33
C THR A 29 11.22 3.99 2.10
N THR A 30 10.41 3.49 1.18
CA THR A 30 10.41 2.11 0.74
C THR A 30 10.37 2.07 -0.78
N ASP A 31 11.37 1.42 -1.37
CA ASP A 31 11.47 1.17 -2.80
C ASP A 31 11.27 -0.33 -3.04
N CYS A 32 10.31 -0.68 -3.88
CA CYS A 32 10.05 -2.06 -4.28
C CYS A 32 10.23 -2.22 -5.78
N TYR A 33 10.75 -3.38 -6.17
CA TYR A 33 10.87 -3.78 -7.56
C TYR A 33 10.25 -5.16 -7.76
N HIS A 34 9.28 -5.27 -8.65
CA HIS A 34 8.58 -6.52 -8.91
C HIS A 34 8.05 -6.57 -10.36
N ASN A 35 8.37 -7.66 -11.08
CA ASN A 35 7.87 -7.90 -12.44
C ASN A 35 8.05 -6.72 -13.43
N GLY A 36 9.20 -6.03 -13.37
CA GLY A 36 9.47 -4.89 -14.24
C GLY A 36 8.78 -3.59 -13.83
N THR A 37 8.06 -3.59 -12.71
CA THR A 37 7.44 -2.39 -12.12
C THR A 37 8.24 -1.96 -10.91
N SER A 38 8.59 -0.68 -10.85
CA SER A 38 9.15 -0.07 -9.65
C SER A 38 8.06 0.69 -8.91
N GLU A 39 8.10 0.59 -7.59
CA GLU A 39 7.16 1.26 -6.68
C GLU A 39 7.93 1.97 -5.59
N HIS A 40 7.47 3.14 -5.25
CA HIS A 40 8.10 4.03 -4.27
C HIS A 40 7.06 4.56 -3.28
N TRP A 41 7.37 4.43 -2.01
CA TRP A 41 6.57 4.99 -0.91
C TRP A 41 7.44 5.86 -0.02
N ASP A 42 6.96 7.07 0.25
CA ASP A 42 7.49 7.93 1.30
C ASP A 42 6.45 8.09 2.39
N SER A 43 6.80 7.76 3.62
CA SER A 43 5.95 7.90 4.78
C SER A 43 6.52 8.90 5.78
N TYR A 44 5.69 9.79 6.24
CA TYR A 44 5.99 10.72 7.30
C TYR A 44 5.03 10.55 8.47
N ASN A 45 5.57 10.36 9.67
CA ASN A 45 4.81 10.24 10.91
C ASN A 45 4.94 11.50 11.75
N SER A 46 3.83 12.05 12.19
CA SER A 46 3.77 13.18 13.12
C SER A 46 2.73 12.89 14.21
N GLY A 47 3.20 12.43 15.36
CA GLY A 47 2.32 12.02 16.45
C GLY A 47 1.32 10.94 16.00
N ASN A 48 0.04 11.30 16.01
CA ASN A 48 -1.04 10.38 15.63
C ASN A 48 -1.32 10.35 14.10
N PHE A 49 -0.61 11.14 13.33
CA PHE A 49 -0.84 11.28 11.90
C PHE A 49 0.28 10.64 11.09
N THR A 50 -0.08 9.89 10.06
CA THR A 50 0.83 9.34 9.07
C THR A 50 0.38 9.77 7.68
N ASN A 51 1.27 10.41 6.94
CA ASN A 51 1.09 10.67 5.52
C ASN A 51 2.00 9.74 4.73
N THR A 52 1.48 9.11 3.70
CA THR A 52 2.26 8.26 2.80
C THR A 52 1.97 8.65 1.36
N THR A 53 3.01 8.98 0.62
CA THR A 53 2.92 9.17 -0.83
C THR A 53 3.38 7.90 -1.53
N TYR A 54 2.77 7.61 -2.65
CA TYR A 54 3.04 6.44 -3.48
C TYR A 54 3.23 6.85 -4.93
N SER A 55 4.17 6.24 -5.60
CA SER A 55 4.32 6.33 -7.05
C SER A 55 4.85 5.02 -7.63
N ASN A 56 4.51 4.74 -8.88
CA ASN A 56 5.06 3.60 -9.60
C ASN A 56 5.50 3.97 -11.02
N SER A 57 6.23 3.06 -11.65
CA SER A 57 6.74 3.25 -13.02
C SER A 57 5.64 3.27 -14.10
N ASN A 58 4.40 2.90 -13.78
CA ASN A 58 3.24 2.99 -14.67
C ASN A 58 2.54 4.36 -14.59
N GLY A 59 3.11 5.33 -13.88
CA GLY A 59 2.58 6.69 -13.76
C GLY A 59 1.45 6.84 -12.75
N ILE A 60 1.15 5.82 -11.95
CA ILE A 60 0.19 5.91 -10.84
C ILE A 60 0.88 6.63 -9.69
N ARG A 61 0.22 7.64 -9.17
CA ARG A 61 0.62 8.40 -7.98
C ARG A 61 -0.55 8.47 -7.03
N GLY A 62 -0.28 8.26 -5.76
CA GLY A 62 -1.30 8.28 -4.73
C GLY A 62 -0.82 8.93 -3.45
N ASN A 63 -1.78 9.25 -2.60
CA ASN A 63 -1.54 9.75 -1.27
C ASN A 63 -2.47 9.04 -0.29
N SER A 64 -1.91 8.63 0.84
CA SER A 64 -2.66 8.06 1.94
C SER A 64 -2.43 8.89 3.20
N ASN A 65 -3.52 9.23 3.86
CA ASN A 65 -3.50 9.88 5.17
C ASN A 65 -4.13 8.94 6.19
N GLN A 66 -3.42 8.71 7.29
CA GLN A 66 -3.92 7.90 8.39
C GLN A 66 -3.86 8.70 9.68
N TYR A 67 -4.96 8.68 10.40
CA TYR A 67 -5.06 9.22 11.74
C TYR A 67 -5.28 8.09 12.75
N ASN A 68 -4.41 7.99 13.75
CA ASN A 68 -4.43 6.95 14.78
C ASN A 68 -5.09 7.49 16.05
N TYR A 69 -6.14 6.81 16.52
CA TYR A 69 -6.87 7.18 17.73
C TYR A 69 -6.36 6.48 19.00
N GLY A 70 -5.34 5.65 18.89
CA GLY A 70 -4.84 4.80 19.94
C GLY A 70 -5.49 3.41 19.93
N ASN A 71 -4.94 2.47 20.71
CA ASN A 71 -5.37 1.07 20.81
C ASN A 71 -5.46 0.34 19.45
N GLY A 72 -4.66 0.78 18.47
CA GLY A 72 -4.67 0.23 17.13
C GLY A 72 -5.85 0.66 16.25
N ASN A 73 -6.69 1.61 16.70
CA ASN A 73 -7.77 2.18 15.92
C ASN A 73 -7.25 3.29 15.01
N TYR A 74 -7.79 3.36 13.79
CA TYR A 74 -7.40 4.41 12.85
C TYR A 74 -8.46 4.66 11.78
N ASP A 75 -8.39 5.84 11.19
CA ASP A 75 -9.00 6.18 9.91
C ASP A 75 -7.90 6.38 8.88
N ARG A 76 -8.07 5.80 7.71
CA ARG A 76 -7.18 5.97 6.55
C ARG A 76 -7.98 6.38 5.33
N THR A 77 -7.51 7.40 4.65
CA THR A 77 -7.99 7.78 3.31
C THR A 77 -6.88 7.56 2.29
N TYR A 78 -7.25 7.14 1.11
CA TYR A 78 -6.35 7.00 -0.03
C TYR A 78 -6.95 7.67 -1.25
N THR A 79 -6.14 8.40 -2.01
CA THR A 79 -6.50 9.00 -3.31
C THR A 79 -5.37 8.80 -4.30
N ASN A 80 -5.69 8.68 -5.57
CA ASN A 80 -4.69 8.64 -6.62
C ASN A 80 -5.03 9.58 -7.80
N ASN A 81 -4.07 9.72 -8.71
CA ASN A 81 -4.19 10.58 -9.90
C ASN A 81 -5.11 10.03 -11.00
N GLN A 82 -5.68 8.84 -10.81
CA GLN A 82 -6.71 8.26 -11.67
C GLN A 82 -8.14 8.51 -11.15
N GLY A 83 -8.29 9.33 -10.11
CA GLY A 83 -9.58 9.66 -9.50
C GLY A 83 -10.10 8.59 -8.54
N TYR A 84 -9.34 7.56 -8.24
CA TYR A 84 -9.73 6.56 -7.23
C TYR A 84 -9.59 7.14 -5.83
N ARG A 85 -10.59 6.88 -4.98
CA ARG A 85 -10.61 7.25 -3.56
C ARG A 85 -11.14 6.10 -2.74
N SER A 86 -10.52 5.84 -1.62
CA SER A 86 -11.02 4.88 -0.65
C SER A 86 -10.84 5.37 0.77
N THR A 87 -11.66 4.85 1.67
CA THR A 87 -11.54 5.05 3.11
C THR A 87 -11.53 3.71 3.81
N THR A 88 -10.72 3.60 4.85
CA THR A 88 -10.68 2.44 5.74
C THR A 88 -10.71 2.96 7.17
N THR A 89 -11.70 2.52 7.94
CA THR A 89 -11.78 2.77 9.38
C THR A 89 -11.55 1.45 10.11
N LYS A 90 -10.65 1.43 11.07
CA LYS A 90 -10.42 0.30 11.97
C LYS A 90 -10.88 0.66 13.38
N VAL A 91 -11.79 -0.14 13.92
CA VAL A 91 -12.26 -0.06 15.31
C VAL A 91 -12.18 -1.45 15.94
N GLY A 92 -11.29 -1.61 16.91
CA GLY A 92 -11.03 -2.90 17.52
C GLY A 92 -10.57 -3.92 16.48
N ASN A 93 -11.30 -5.00 16.33
CA ASN A 93 -11.03 -6.09 15.39
C ASN A 93 -11.79 -5.95 14.05
N THR A 94 -12.50 -4.83 13.85
CA THR A 94 -13.33 -4.61 12.67
C THR A 94 -12.76 -3.53 11.78
N TYR A 95 -12.74 -3.83 10.48
CA TYR A 95 -12.32 -2.93 9.41
C TYR A 95 -13.52 -2.61 8.52
N TYR A 96 -13.78 -1.33 8.32
CA TYR A 96 -14.79 -0.81 7.40
C TYR A 96 -14.09 -0.19 6.20
N PHE A 97 -14.37 -0.70 5.03
CA PHE A 97 -13.80 -0.19 3.77
C PHE A 97 -14.91 0.28 2.85
N ASN A 98 -14.70 1.40 2.19
CA ASN A 98 -15.50 1.85 1.05
C ASN A 98 -14.64 2.64 0.04
N ASP A 99 -15.07 2.65 -1.22
CA ASP A 99 -14.44 3.45 -2.26
C ASP A 99 -15.47 4.22 -3.10
N ASN A 100 -14.98 5.08 -3.98
CA ASN A 100 -15.83 5.88 -4.88
C ASN A 100 -16.33 5.11 -6.11
N GLN A 101 -16.02 3.82 -6.22
CA GLN A 101 -16.57 2.89 -7.21
C GLN A 101 -17.76 2.09 -6.68
N GLY A 102 -18.19 2.37 -5.44
CA GLY A 102 -19.31 1.70 -4.79
C GLY A 102 -18.95 0.38 -4.10
N ASN A 103 -17.66 0.04 -4.01
CA ASN A 103 -17.22 -1.14 -3.28
C ASN A 103 -17.27 -0.88 -1.78
N ARG A 104 -17.85 -1.83 -1.03
CA ARG A 104 -17.96 -1.77 0.43
C ARG A 104 -17.69 -3.15 1.01
N ARG A 105 -16.98 -3.18 2.12
CA ARG A 105 -16.81 -4.39 2.92
C ARG A 105 -16.64 -4.05 4.39
N THR A 106 -17.12 -4.95 5.22
CA THR A 106 -16.82 -4.99 6.65
C THR A 106 -16.12 -6.30 6.95
N THR A 107 -14.92 -6.23 7.51
CA THR A 107 -14.12 -7.39 7.88
C THR A 107 -13.91 -7.38 9.39
N THR A 108 -14.28 -8.46 10.06
CA THR A 108 -14.06 -8.64 11.50
C THR A 108 -13.19 -9.87 11.73
N CYS A 109 -12.12 -9.70 12.49
CA CYS A 109 -11.13 -10.75 12.74
C CYS A 109 -11.07 -11.11 14.23
N TYR A 110 -11.19 -12.40 14.56
CA TYR A 110 -11.01 -12.94 15.91
C TYR A 110 -10.17 -14.21 15.84
N GLY A 111 -9.13 -14.31 16.66
CA GLY A 111 -8.35 -15.52 16.86
C GLY A 111 -7.81 -16.16 15.58
N GLY A 112 -7.41 -15.34 14.58
CA GLY A 112 -6.90 -15.80 13.29
C GLY A 112 -7.98 -16.08 12.24
N TYR A 113 -9.27 -15.94 12.56
CA TYR A 113 -10.39 -16.02 11.63
C TYR A 113 -10.92 -14.64 11.30
N CYS A 114 -11.15 -14.38 10.02
CA CYS A 114 -11.79 -13.15 9.56
C CYS A 114 -13.08 -13.48 8.79
N THR A 115 -14.15 -12.77 9.13
CA THR A 115 -15.39 -12.77 8.37
C THR A 115 -15.49 -11.51 7.55
N CYS A 116 -16.02 -11.60 6.35
CA CYS A 116 -16.20 -10.47 5.46
C CYS A 116 -17.63 -10.39 4.97
N THR A 117 -18.22 -9.20 5.00
CA THR A 117 -19.54 -8.89 4.44
C THR A 117 -19.44 -7.67 3.54
N GLY A 118 -20.25 -7.64 2.48
CA GLY A 118 -20.27 -6.56 1.49
C GLY A 118 -19.84 -7.02 0.10
N ASN A 119 -20.05 -6.16 -0.89
CA ASN A 119 -19.81 -6.47 -2.30
C ASN A 119 -18.31 -6.55 -2.68
N ALA A 120 -17.41 -6.04 -1.83
CA ALA A 120 -15.96 -6.11 -2.03
C ALA A 120 -15.31 -7.31 -1.31
N CYS A 121 -16.09 -8.26 -0.78
CA CYS A 121 -15.58 -9.51 -0.23
C CYS A 121 -15.40 -10.54 -1.33
N LYS A 122 -14.26 -11.19 -1.34
CA LYS A 122 -13.93 -12.27 -2.29
C LYS A 122 -13.45 -13.48 -1.52
#